data_85e7ac0a088c5fce815f135ae5b46bc5
#
_entry.id   85e7ac0a088c5fce815f135ae5b46bc5
#
_cell.length_a   1.000
_cell.length_b   1.000
_cell.length_c   1.000
_cell.angle_alpha   90.00
_cell.angle_beta   90.00
_cell.angle_gamma   90.00
#
_symmetry.space_group_name_H-M   'P 1'
#
loop_
_entity.id
_entity.type
_entity.pdbx_description
1 polymer ?
#
loop_
_entity_poly.entity_id
_entity_poly.type
_entity_poly.pdbx_seq_one_letter_code
_entity_poly.pdbx_strand_id
1 'polypeptide(L)'
;MDDASTPTPFATRRQVLVGVAGAVGQFALNPAGVLAATEEAISRTAEAIHHVTIFKASRKRVYEALTETAQFYQVSEMSAAVRSGMVLGSRPTEIAKEVGGPFSIFSGHIVGRHIELAPHERIVQAWRVVDWDPGVFSVARFMLREQGQHTRLVFDHTGFPEGQAQHLAEGWKGNYWEPLEKFLA
;
A
#
# COMPACT_ATOMS: atom_id res chain seq x y z
N MET A 1 -45.68 -9.10 51.12
CA MET A 1 -45.72 -9.75 49.81
C MET A 1 -44.53 -9.15 48.99
N ASP A 2 -43.43 -9.62 49.34
CA ASP A 2 -42.38 -10.51 48.84
C ASP A 2 -42.47 -10.79 47.35
N ASP A 3 -41.52 -10.31 46.63
CA ASP A 3 -40.77 -11.15 45.71
C ASP A 3 -39.38 -10.56 45.42
N ALA A 4 -38.40 -11.36 45.77
CA ALA A 4 -36.99 -11.10 45.62
C ALA A 4 -36.51 -11.70 44.28
N SER A 5 -35.95 -10.90 43.41
CA SER A 5 -35.27 -11.39 42.20
C SER A 5 -33.76 -11.39 42.43
N THR A 6 -33.23 -12.57 42.57
CA THR A 6 -31.82 -12.94 42.70
C THR A 6 -31.03 -12.70 41.42
N PRO A 7 -29.80 -12.18 41.44
CA PRO A 7 -28.92 -12.14 40.28
C PRO A 7 -28.17 -13.47 40.09
N THR A 8 -28.13 -13.93 38.86
CA THR A 8 -27.40 -15.13 38.40
C THR A 8 -25.89 -14.89 38.38
N PRO A 9 -25.05 -15.79 38.91
CA PRO A 9 -23.58 -15.63 38.84
C PRO A 9 -23.01 -16.13 37.54
N PHE A 10 -22.04 -15.39 37.05
CA PHE A 10 -21.20 -15.73 35.89
C PHE A 10 -20.41 -17.03 36.13
N ALA A 11 -20.55 -18.00 35.22
CA ALA A 11 -19.84 -19.28 35.27
C ALA A 11 -18.38 -19.11 34.79
N THR A 12 -17.47 -19.25 35.72
CA THR A 12 -16.02 -19.36 35.45
C THR A 12 -15.73 -20.78 34.94
N ARG A 13 -15.22 -20.89 33.71
CA ARG A 13 -14.70 -22.15 33.16
C ARG A 13 -13.42 -22.56 33.90
N ARG A 14 -13.51 -23.45 34.86
CA ARG A 14 -12.39 -24.20 35.42
C ARG A 14 -12.30 -25.57 34.74
N GLN A 15 -11.08 -25.85 34.31
CA GLN A 15 -10.61 -27.08 33.69
C GLN A 15 -10.96 -28.33 34.48
N VAL A 16 -11.47 -29.35 33.81
CA VAL A 16 -11.56 -30.72 34.36
C VAL A 16 -10.44 -31.52 33.71
N LEU A 17 -9.39 -31.79 34.45
CA LEU A 17 -8.41 -32.81 34.14
C LEU A 17 -9.00 -34.17 34.51
N VAL A 18 -9.39 -34.98 33.54
CA VAL A 18 -9.69 -36.41 33.76
C VAL A 18 -8.44 -37.18 33.30
N GLY A 19 -7.74 -37.74 34.28
CA GLY A 19 -6.68 -38.70 34.04
C GLY A 19 -7.27 -40.05 33.62
N VAL A 20 -6.80 -40.60 32.50
CA VAL A 20 -6.92 -42.00 32.15
C VAL A 20 -5.52 -42.60 32.07
N ALA A 21 -5.21 -43.43 33.03
CA ALA A 21 -4.02 -44.27 33.02
C ALA A 21 -4.28 -45.52 32.17
N GLY A 22 -3.31 -45.90 31.35
CA GLY A 22 -3.15 -47.27 30.90
C GLY A 22 -3.16 -47.50 29.40
N ALA A 23 -1.97 -47.52 28.78
CA ALA A 23 -1.49 -48.57 27.88
C ALA A 23 -0.06 -48.21 27.41
N VAL A 24 0.92 -48.97 27.87
CA VAL A 24 2.31 -48.86 27.38
C VAL A 24 2.36 -49.46 26.00
N GLY A 25 2.27 -48.62 25.00
CA GLY A 25 2.63 -48.92 23.63
C GLY A 25 4.00 -48.25 23.33
N GLN A 26 5.04 -49.02 23.14
CA GLN A 26 6.32 -48.52 22.68
C GLN A 26 6.17 -48.01 21.25
N PHE A 27 5.91 -46.74 21.10
CA PHE A 27 6.16 -46.06 19.83
C PHE A 27 7.61 -45.61 19.82
N ALA A 28 8.39 -46.24 18.98
CA ALA A 28 9.70 -45.76 18.61
C ALA A 28 9.59 -44.33 18.12
N LEU A 29 9.98 -43.37 18.92
CA LEU A 29 10.16 -41.97 18.51
C LEU A 29 11.27 -41.93 17.47
N ASN A 30 10.87 -41.86 16.22
CA ASN A 30 11.78 -41.57 15.13
C ASN A 30 12.12 -40.05 15.24
N PRO A 31 13.35 -39.63 15.62
CA PRO A 31 13.69 -38.22 15.77
C PRO A 31 14.09 -37.57 14.46
N ALA A 32 13.44 -37.96 13.35
CA ALA A 32 13.74 -37.40 12.03
C ALA A 32 12.49 -36.81 11.41
N GLY A 33 11.98 -35.77 12.01
CA GLY A 33 10.79 -35.09 11.53
C GLY A 33 10.47 -33.78 12.25
N VAL A 34 11.49 -33.13 12.82
CA VAL A 34 11.41 -31.69 13.03
C VAL A 34 11.43 -31.10 11.63
N LEU A 35 10.24 -30.85 11.08
CA LEU A 35 10.11 -29.88 10.01
C LEU A 35 10.73 -28.60 10.57
N ALA A 36 11.99 -28.36 10.23
CA ALA A 36 12.57 -27.05 10.36
C ALA A 36 11.58 -26.14 9.64
N ALA A 37 10.82 -25.33 10.40
CA ALA A 37 10.17 -24.17 9.84
C ALA A 37 11.29 -23.49 9.06
N THR A 38 11.22 -23.54 7.74
CA THR A 38 12.08 -22.73 6.90
C THR A 38 11.88 -21.32 7.43
N GLU A 39 12.88 -20.80 8.14
CA GLU A 39 12.92 -19.36 8.40
C GLU A 39 12.70 -18.73 7.04
N GLU A 40 11.56 -18.09 6.86
CA GLU A 40 11.25 -17.35 5.65
C GLU A 40 12.32 -16.27 5.59
N ALA A 41 13.33 -16.51 4.75
CA ALA A 41 14.49 -15.65 4.68
C ALA A 41 14.00 -14.28 4.22
N ILE A 42 13.95 -13.32 5.14
CA ILE A 42 13.68 -11.93 4.79
C ILE A 42 14.68 -11.57 3.70
N SER A 43 14.15 -11.27 2.51
CA SER A 43 14.98 -10.90 1.37
C SER A 43 15.90 -9.75 1.75
N ARG A 44 17.21 -9.96 1.66
CA ARG A 44 18.22 -8.92 1.88
C ARG A 44 18.48 -8.11 0.62
N THR A 45 17.85 -8.46 -0.48
CA THR A 45 17.96 -7.83 -1.81
C THR A 45 16.69 -7.11 -2.21
N ALA A 46 15.87 -6.68 -1.25
CA ALA A 46 14.66 -5.91 -1.54
C ALA A 46 15.05 -4.61 -2.26
N GLU A 47 14.60 -4.50 -3.51
CA GLU A 47 14.75 -3.27 -4.27
C GLU A 47 13.88 -2.16 -3.68
N ALA A 48 14.39 -0.93 -3.73
CA ALA A 48 13.66 0.25 -3.29
C ALA A 48 13.94 1.42 -4.24
N ILE A 49 12.94 2.26 -4.43
CA ILE A 49 13.07 3.51 -5.18
C ILE A 49 12.96 4.65 -4.19
N HIS A 50 13.90 5.59 -4.26
CA HIS A 50 13.89 6.82 -3.48
C HIS A 50 14.07 8.01 -4.42
N HIS A 51 13.07 8.89 -4.48
CA HIS A 51 13.14 10.12 -5.26
C HIS A 51 12.92 11.35 -4.37
N VAL A 52 13.59 12.43 -4.72
CA VAL A 52 13.36 13.74 -4.12
C VAL A 52 13.14 14.73 -5.24
N THR A 53 12.00 15.43 -5.21
CA THR A 53 11.63 16.45 -6.20
C THR A 53 11.14 17.71 -5.50
N ILE A 54 11.44 18.88 -6.07
CA ILE A 54 10.98 20.17 -5.57
C ILE A 54 10.01 20.76 -6.58
N PHE A 55 8.77 20.98 -6.14
CA PHE A 55 7.73 21.62 -6.94
C PHE A 55 7.57 23.10 -6.54
N LYS A 56 7.47 23.98 -7.53
CA LYS A 56 7.22 25.43 -7.34
C LYS A 56 5.74 25.68 -7.01
N ALA A 57 5.22 24.99 -6.03
CA ALA A 57 3.83 25.05 -5.60
C ALA A 57 3.71 24.74 -4.12
N SER A 58 2.60 25.15 -3.49
CA SER A 58 2.30 24.84 -2.10
C SER A 58 2.02 23.34 -1.90
N ARG A 59 2.24 22.84 -0.68
CA ARG A 59 1.91 21.45 -0.30
C ARG A 59 0.46 21.08 -0.62
N LYS A 60 -0.45 22.03 -0.42
CA LYS A 60 -1.88 21.84 -0.75
C LYS A 60 -2.05 21.54 -2.23
N ARG A 61 -1.50 22.36 -3.12
CA ARG A 61 -1.61 22.15 -4.57
C ARG A 61 -1.00 20.83 -5.03
N VAL A 62 0.18 20.47 -4.49
CA VAL A 62 0.83 19.18 -4.80
C VAL A 62 -0.01 18.01 -4.33
N TYR A 63 -0.55 18.09 -3.10
CA TYR A 63 -1.40 17.06 -2.53
C TYR A 63 -2.68 16.87 -3.36
N GLU A 64 -3.37 17.95 -3.67
CA GLU A 64 -4.61 17.94 -4.47
C GLU A 64 -4.36 17.38 -5.88
N ALA A 65 -3.24 17.76 -6.53
CA ALA A 65 -2.89 17.23 -7.84
C ALA A 65 -2.64 15.70 -7.83
N LEU A 66 -2.27 15.13 -6.68
CA LEU A 66 -2.06 13.68 -6.51
C LEU A 66 -3.31 12.93 -6.03
N THR A 67 -4.29 13.62 -5.43
CA THR A 67 -5.44 12.97 -4.76
C THR A 67 -6.80 13.35 -5.33
N GLU A 68 -6.89 14.43 -6.11
CA GLU A 68 -8.14 14.84 -6.76
C GLU A 68 -8.24 14.24 -8.16
N THR A 69 -9.29 13.45 -8.41
CA THR A 69 -9.50 12.73 -9.67
C THR A 69 -9.33 13.61 -10.91
N ALA A 70 -9.97 14.78 -10.94
CA ALA A 70 -9.91 15.67 -12.09
C ALA A 70 -8.50 16.27 -12.31
N GLN A 71 -7.81 16.65 -11.23
CA GLN A 71 -6.47 17.21 -11.33
C GLN A 71 -5.45 16.13 -11.76
N PHE A 72 -5.52 14.94 -11.16
CA PHE A 72 -4.63 13.86 -11.54
C PHE A 72 -4.86 13.40 -12.99
N TYR A 73 -6.11 13.43 -13.47
CA TYR A 73 -6.40 13.16 -14.87
C TYR A 73 -5.66 14.15 -15.78
N GLN A 74 -5.72 15.45 -15.50
CA GLN A 74 -4.99 16.48 -16.26
C GLN A 74 -3.46 16.29 -16.19
N VAL A 75 -2.94 15.90 -15.03
CA VAL A 75 -1.52 15.52 -14.89
C VAL A 75 -1.19 14.34 -15.80
N SER A 76 -2.04 13.31 -15.81
CA SER A 76 -1.85 12.10 -16.61
C SER A 76 -1.81 12.37 -18.12
N GLU A 77 -2.56 13.36 -18.62
CA GLU A 77 -2.55 13.76 -20.03
C GLU A 77 -1.16 14.22 -20.50
N MET A 78 -0.34 14.74 -19.60
CA MET A 78 1.03 15.20 -19.89
C MET A 78 2.09 14.12 -19.67
N SER A 79 1.70 12.89 -19.35
CA SER A 79 2.59 11.79 -19.01
C SER A 79 3.38 11.25 -20.20
N ALA A 80 4.50 10.58 -19.92
CA ALA A 80 5.27 9.86 -20.93
C ALA A 80 4.45 8.73 -21.57
N ALA A 81 3.62 8.05 -20.79
CA ALA A 81 2.75 6.99 -21.28
C ALA A 81 1.79 7.48 -22.37
N VAL A 82 1.14 8.63 -22.16
CA VAL A 82 0.25 9.25 -23.14
C VAL A 82 1.02 9.71 -24.37
N ARG A 83 2.17 10.34 -24.21
CA ARG A 83 3.04 10.71 -25.32
C ARG A 83 3.53 9.50 -26.14
N SER A 84 3.61 8.33 -25.51
CA SER A 84 3.98 7.06 -26.17
C SER A 84 2.79 6.29 -26.73
N GLY A 85 1.58 6.88 -26.72
CA GLY A 85 0.39 6.31 -27.36
C GLY A 85 -0.63 5.68 -26.39
N MET A 86 -0.47 5.80 -25.07
CA MET A 86 -1.52 5.37 -24.14
C MET A 86 -2.75 6.26 -24.32
N VAL A 87 -3.91 5.63 -24.53
CA VAL A 87 -5.20 6.33 -24.61
C VAL A 87 -5.81 6.33 -23.20
N LEU A 88 -6.02 7.54 -22.66
CA LEU A 88 -6.74 7.71 -21.41
C LEU A 88 -8.26 7.60 -21.65
N GLY A 89 -9.02 7.16 -20.64
CA GLY A 89 -10.47 7.14 -20.65
C GLY A 89 -11.10 5.81 -21.07
N SER A 90 -10.33 4.79 -21.45
CA SER A 90 -10.87 3.42 -21.64
C SER A 90 -11.43 2.83 -20.33
N ARG A 91 -10.83 3.25 -19.20
CA ARG A 91 -11.40 3.16 -17.86
C ARG A 91 -11.27 4.54 -17.21
N PRO A 92 -12.28 5.01 -16.46
CA PRO A 92 -12.20 6.31 -15.82
C PRO A 92 -11.07 6.35 -14.79
N THR A 93 -10.43 7.52 -14.67
CA THR A 93 -9.59 7.81 -13.52
C THR A 93 -10.49 8.02 -12.31
N GLU A 94 -10.25 7.27 -11.25
CA GLU A 94 -11.01 7.34 -10.01
C GLU A 94 -10.02 7.32 -8.84
N ILE A 95 -10.14 8.27 -7.92
CA ILE A 95 -9.33 8.38 -6.72
C ILE A 95 -10.28 8.66 -5.56
N ALA A 96 -10.46 7.70 -4.68
CA ALA A 96 -11.23 7.87 -3.45
C ALA A 96 -10.51 8.82 -2.49
N LYS A 97 -11.28 9.56 -1.70
CA LYS A 97 -10.75 10.59 -0.78
C LYS A 97 -10.61 10.10 0.66
N GLU A 98 -10.91 8.85 0.92
CA GLU A 98 -10.85 8.23 2.24
C GLU A 98 -9.76 7.17 2.35
N VAL A 99 -9.26 6.95 3.57
CA VAL A 99 -8.36 5.83 3.90
C VAL A 99 -9.10 4.51 3.66
N GLY A 100 -8.42 3.55 3.03
CA GLY A 100 -9.00 2.29 2.58
C GLY A 100 -9.70 2.39 1.21
N GLY A 101 -9.99 3.61 0.74
CA GLY A 101 -10.63 3.84 -0.55
C GLY A 101 -9.74 3.45 -1.73
N PRO A 102 -10.33 2.93 -2.83
CA PRO A 102 -9.60 2.51 -4.01
C PRO A 102 -9.18 3.70 -4.87
N PHE A 103 -8.17 3.45 -5.72
CA PHE A 103 -7.88 4.30 -6.86
C PHE A 103 -7.61 3.46 -8.11
N SER A 104 -7.93 4.03 -9.26
CA SER A 104 -7.67 3.49 -10.60
C SER A 104 -7.23 4.64 -11.50
N ILE A 105 -6.04 4.57 -12.04
CA ILE A 105 -5.41 5.64 -12.83
C ILE A 105 -4.76 5.06 -14.09
N PHE A 106 -4.42 5.93 -15.06
CA PHE A 106 -3.86 5.52 -16.35
C PHE A 106 -4.70 4.45 -17.03
N SER A 107 -6.01 4.72 -17.20
CA SER A 107 -6.99 3.79 -17.79
C SER A 107 -7.02 2.43 -17.12
N GLY A 108 -6.80 2.37 -15.80
CA GLY A 108 -6.80 1.15 -15.00
C GLY A 108 -5.50 0.35 -15.06
N HIS A 109 -4.44 0.87 -15.70
CA HIS A 109 -3.13 0.22 -15.70
C HIS A 109 -2.50 0.21 -14.29
N ILE A 110 -2.75 1.26 -13.51
CA ILE A 110 -2.34 1.36 -12.11
C ILE A 110 -3.57 1.36 -11.23
N VAL A 111 -3.57 0.49 -10.24
CA VAL A 111 -4.66 0.36 -9.28
C VAL A 111 -4.13 0.21 -7.85
N GLY A 112 -4.95 0.54 -6.87
CA GLY A 112 -4.55 0.38 -5.46
C GLY A 112 -5.58 0.88 -4.47
N ARG A 113 -5.12 1.10 -3.24
CA ARG A 113 -5.88 1.67 -2.13
C ARG A 113 -5.03 2.63 -1.32
N HIS A 114 -5.67 3.64 -0.76
CA HIS A 114 -5.01 4.51 0.21
C HIS A 114 -4.83 3.78 1.56
N ILE A 115 -3.60 3.66 2.02
CA ILE A 115 -3.27 3.17 3.37
C ILE A 115 -3.34 4.33 4.35
N GLU A 116 -2.88 5.51 3.93
CA GLU A 116 -2.90 6.72 4.74
C GLU A 116 -3.10 7.95 3.84
N LEU A 117 -3.90 8.88 4.34
CA LEU A 117 -4.09 10.22 3.77
C LEU A 117 -3.98 11.22 4.91
N ALA A 118 -2.81 11.84 5.09
CA ALA A 118 -2.59 12.99 5.95
C ALA A 118 -2.63 14.26 5.08
N PRO A 119 -3.70 15.07 5.12
CA PRO A 119 -3.90 16.17 4.20
C PRO A 119 -2.70 17.12 4.11
N HIS A 120 -2.23 17.34 2.90
CA HIS A 120 -1.10 18.20 2.53
C HIS A 120 0.26 17.78 3.11
N GLU A 121 0.35 16.60 3.76
CA GLU A 121 1.58 16.15 4.41
C GLU A 121 2.08 14.79 3.91
N ARG A 122 1.16 13.82 3.77
CA ARG A 122 1.55 12.45 3.42
C ARG A 122 0.44 11.68 2.72
N ILE A 123 0.85 10.88 1.75
CA ILE A 123 0.02 9.89 1.08
C ILE A 123 0.77 8.56 1.15
N VAL A 124 0.10 7.49 1.58
CA VAL A 124 0.63 6.12 1.51
C VAL A 124 -0.38 5.25 0.79
N GLN A 125 0.10 4.49 -0.17
CA GLN A 125 -0.74 3.65 -1.03
C GLN A 125 -0.24 2.21 -1.06
N ALA A 126 -1.18 1.26 -0.96
CA ALA A 126 -0.99 -0.06 -1.55
C ALA A 126 -1.17 0.10 -3.05
N TRP A 127 -0.11 -0.11 -3.82
CA TRP A 127 -0.02 0.25 -5.23
C TRP A 127 0.37 -0.96 -6.07
N ARG A 128 -0.18 -1.11 -7.28
CA ARG A 128 0.25 -2.14 -8.21
C ARG A 128 0.03 -1.77 -9.66
N VAL A 129 0.85 -2.34 -10.53
CA VAL A 129 0.53 -2.47 -11.96
C VAL A 129 -0.47 -3.61 -12.12
N VAL A 130 -1.47 -3.44 -12.98
CA VAL A 130 -2.54 -4.43 -13.17
C VAL A 130 -2.00 -5.80 -13.65
N ASP A 131 -0.89 -5.80 -14.39
CA ASP A 131 -0.25 -6.99 -14.96
C ASP A 131 0.59 -7.80 -13.95
N TRP A 132 0.76 -7.32 -12.72
CA TRP A 132 1.41 -8.12 -11.67
C TRP A 132 0.51 -9.28 -11.23
N ASP A 133 1.10 -10.33 -10.69
CA ASP A 133 0.36 -11.47 -10.15
C ASP A 133 -0.76 -11.03 -9.19
N PRO A 134 -1.91 -11.70 -9.21
CA PRO A 134 -3.03 -11.36 -8.33
C PRO A 134 -2.61 -11.32 -6.86
N GLY A 135 -2.96 -10.23 -6.17
CA GLY A 135 -2.65 -10.04 -4.75
C GLY A 135 -1.27 -9.42 -4.47
N VAL A 136 -0.41 -9.27 -5.47
CA VAL A 136 0.89 -8.57 -5.32
C VAL A 136 0.64 -7.07 -5.29
N PHE A 137 1.04 -6.44 -4.19
CA PHE A 137 1.01 -4.99 -3.98
C PHE A 137 2.35 -4.51 -3.44
N SER A 138 2.71 -3.31 -3.80
CA SER A 138 3.83 -2.56 -3.24
C SER A 138 3.34 -1.41 -2.37
N VAL A 139 4.25 -0.73 -1.69
CA VAL A 139 3.94 0.46 -0.89
C VAL A 139 4.61 1.68 -1.52
N ALA A 140 3.80 2.62 -1.98
CA ALA A 140 4.23 3.93 -2.47
C ALA A 140 3.92 4.99 -1.41
N ARG A 141 4.95 5.70 -0.94
CA ARG A 141 4.86 6.73 0.10
C ARG A 141 5.33 8.07 -0.41
N PHE A 142 4.48 9.08 -0.28
CA PHE A 142 4.72 10.45 -0.67
C PHE A 142 4.75 11.32 0.60
N MET A 143 5.86 11.98 0.87
CA MET A 143 6.04 12.90 1.99
C MET A 143 6.20 14.31 1.45
N LEU A 144 5.30 15.21 1.81
CA LEU A 144 5.31 16.60 1.38
C LEU A 144 5.88 17.49 2.49
N ARG A 145 6.98 18.14 2.24
CA ARG A 145 7.66 19.05 3.15
C ARG A 145 7.62 20.47 2.59
N GLU A 146 7.25 21.43 3.42
CA GLU A 146 7.33 22.84 3.05
C GLU A 146 8.79 23.29 2.93
N GLN A 147 9.09 24.02 1.87
CA GLN A 147 10.40 24.61 1.62
C GLN A 147 10.21 26.03 1.07
N GLY A 148 9.98 26.99 1.95
CA GLY A 148 9.58 28.35 1.57
C GLY A 148 8.24 28.34 0.82
N GLN A 149 8.21 28.86 -0.41
CA GLN A 149 7.02 28.83 -1.28
C GLN A 149 6.92 27.57 -2.13
N HIS A 150 7.83 26.60 -1.95
CA HIS A 150 7.92 25.36 -2.70
C HIS A 150 7.57 24.17 -1.82
N THR A 151 7.36 23.05 -2.46
CA THR A 151 7.17 21.76 -1.78
C THR A 151 8.30 20.80 -2.17
N ARG A 152 9.01 20.32 -1.16
CA ARG A 152 9.92 19.19 -1.30
C ARG A 152 9.12 17.91 -1.10
N LEU A 153 8.95 17.15 -2.17
CA LEU A 153 8.38 15.80 -2.13
C LEU A 153 9.54 14.80 -1.94
N VAL A 154 9.41 13.97 -0.91
CA VAL A 154 10.23 12.76 -0.71
C VAL A 154 9.36 11.56 -0.97
N PHE A 155 9.78 10.74 -1.91
CA PHE A 155 9.04 9.58 -2.38
C PHE A 155 9.83 8.31 -2.14
N ASP A 156 9.19 7.32 -1.54
CA ASP A 156 9.74 5.97 -1.39
C ASP A 156 8.76 4.94 -1.97
N HIS A 157 9.26 3.99 -2.73
CA HIS A 157 8.49 2.87 -3.24
C HIS A 157 9.22 1.57 -2.95
N THR A 158 8.54 0.64 -2.27
CA THR A 158 9.13 -0.61 -1.78
C THR A 158 8.16 -1.77 -1.96
N GLY A 159 8.68 -3.00 -1.96
CA GLY A 159 7.87 -4.22 -2.00
C GLY A 159 7.26 -4.55 -3.37
N PHE A 160 7.76 -3.97 -4.45
CA PHE A 160 7.40 -4.35 -5.81
C PHE A 160 8.18 -5.62 -6.25
N PRO A 161 7.73 -6.32 -7.32
CA PRO A 161 8.42 -7.50 -7.84
C PRO A 161 9.89 -7.22 -8.19
N GLU A 162 10.76 -8.17 -7.89
CA GLU A 162 12.20 -8.08 -8.17
C GLU A 162 12.48 -7.81 -9.66
N GLY A 163 13.52 -7.03 -9.94
CA GLY A 163 13.90 -6.63 -11.31
C GLY A 163 13.10 -5.47 -11.88
N GLN A 164 12.11 -4.93 -11.14
CA GLN A 164 11.25 -3.84 -11.63
C GLN A 164 11.77 -2.44 -11.27
N ALA A 165 12.82 -2.32 -10.44
CA ALA A 165 13.23 -1.04 -9.85
C ALA A 165 13.52 0.03 -10.92
N GLN A 166 14.31 -0.28 -11.94
CA GLN A 166 14.67 0.69 -12.97
C GLN A 166 13.44 1.14 -13.77
N HIS A 167 12.63 0.18 -14.25
CA HIS A 167 11.42 0.47 -15.02
C HIS A 167 10.42 1.34 -14.23
N LEU A 168 10.19 1.00 -12.97
CA LEU A 168 9.30 1.77 -12.10
C LEU A 168 9.87 3.16 -11.78
N ALA A 169 11.18 3.28 -11.55
CA ALA A 169 11.81 4.58 -11.28
C ALA A 169 11.67 5.54 -12.48
N GLU A 170 11.89 5.03 -13.70
CA GLU A 170 11.66 5.78 -14.94
C GLU A 170 10.18 6.12 -15.12
N GLY A 171 9.28 5.16 -14.79
CA GLY A 171 7.84 5.36 -14.81
C GLY A 171 7.39 6.47 -13.85
N TRP A 172 7.89 6.49 -12.62
CA TRP A 172 7.61 7.57 -11.66
C TRP A 172 8.06 8.93 -12.17
N LYS A 173 9.25 9.01 -12.75
CA LYS A 173 9.77 10.25 -13.33
C LYS A 173 8.90 10.74 -14.48
N GLY A 174 8.71 9.91 -15.50
CA GLY A 174 8.05 10.31 -16.75
C GLY A 174 6.53 10.44 -16.66
N ASN A 175 5.88 9.70 -15.75
CA ASN A 175 4.42 9.69 -15.66
C ASN A 175 3.87 10.49 -14.46
N TYR A 176 4.71 10.84 -13.48
CA TYR A 176 4.28 11.61 -12.31
C TYR A 176 5.07 12.91 -12.13
N TRP A 177 6.40 12.86 -11.96
CA TRP A 177 7.16 14.06 -11.57
C TRP A 177 7.21 15.12 -12.65
N GLU A 178 7.57 14.75 -13.87
CA GLU A 178 7.62 15.69 -15.00
C GLU A 178 6.24 16.27 -15.38
N PRO A 179 5.15 15.47 -15.43
CA PRO A 179 3.80 15.99 -15.62
C PRO A 179 3.33 16.90 -14.48
N LEU A 180 3.58 16.52 -13.22
CA LEU A 180 3.25 17.35 -12.06
C LEU A 180 3.96 18.69 -12.09
N GLU A 181 5.25 18.72 -12.44
CA GLU A 181 6.00 19.97 -12.56
C GLU A 181 5.37 20.92 -13.58
N LYS A 182 4.94 20.38 -14.72
CA LYS A 182 4.25 21.16 -15.76
C LYS A 182 2.87 21.64 -15.35
N PHE A 183 2.11 20.79 -14.68
CA PHE A 183 0.75 21.10 -14.20
C PHE A 183 0.76 22.16 -13.09
N LEU A 184 1.79 22.17 -12.26
CA LEU A 184 1.93 23.06 -11.10
C LEU A 184 2.64 24.39 -11.42
N ALA A 185 3.28 24.52 -12.61
CA ALA A 185 3.92 25.75 -13.08
C ALA A 185 2.87 26.89 -13.43
#